data_69d9d0e8404761dd91ae837ddf5b0806
#
_entry.id   69d9d0e8404761dd91ae837ddf5b0806
#
_cell.length_a   1.000
_cell.length_b   1.000
_cell.length_c   1.000
_cell.angle_alpha   90.00
_cell.angle_beta   90.00
_cell.angle_gamma   90.00
#
_symmetry.space_group_name_H-M   'P 1'
#
loop_
_entity.id
_entity.type
_entity.pdbx_description
1 polymer ?
#
loop_
_entity_poly.entity_id
_entity_poly.type
_entity_poly.pdbx_seq_one_letter_code
_entity_poly.pdbx_strand_id
1 'polypeptide(L)'
;MLPLYYSRRWQIASLVILCLVLAAALMPAIWFWDDKVKALLVFRGVDKWLHGVTFLALSVWFCGLYPRGSYWRIGVGLLAFGLMIEACQRMLSYRSAEWFDVAADGAGIIVGLVIGIAGLGGWCLRVEEYLAGHHSD
;
A
#
# COMPACT_ATOMS: atom_id res chain seq x y z
N MET A 1 11.82 13.53 1.39
CA MET A 1 12.22 12.29 2.07
C MET A 1 12.96 12.69 3.34
N LEU A 2 12.83 11.92 4.42
CA LEU A 2 13.60 12.10 5.65
C LEU A 2 15.12 11.88 5.35
N PRO A 3 16.05 12.42 6.17
CA PRO A 3 17.47 12.23 6.00
C PRO A 3 17.89 10.81 6.43
N LEU A 4 17.55 9.82 5.62
CA LEU A 4 17.84 8.42 5.86
C LEU A 4 19.24 8.06 5.34
N TYR A 5 19.99 7.29 6.12
CA TYR A 5 21.33 6.82 5.77
C TYR A 5 21.31 5.90 4.54
N TYR A 6 20.34 4.99 4.47
CA TYR A 6 20.13 4.08 3.35
C TYR A 6 18.98 4.51 2.42
N SER A 7 18.86 5.81 2.13
CA SER A 7 17.74 6.37 1.35
C SER A 7 17.48 5.63 0.02
N ARG A 8 18.54 5.25 -0.71
CA ARG A 8 18.43 4.49 -1.97
C ARG A 8 17.82 3.10 -1.77
N ARG A 9 18.17 2.40 -0.68
CA ARG A 9 17.60 1.08 -0.36
C ARG A 9 16.11 1.19 -0.06
N TRP A 10 15.70 2.21 0.69
CA TRP A 10 14.30 2.48 0.99
C TRP A 10 13.49 2.85 -0.27
N GLN A 11 14.08 3.59 -1.20
CA GLN A 11 13.44 3.89 -2.49
C GLN A 11 13.23 2.64 -3.32
N ILE A 12 14.25 1.78 -3.43
CA ILE A 12 14.14 0.50 -4.14
C ILE A 12 13.08 -0.39 -3.49
N ALA A 13 13.09 -0.52 -2.15
CA ALA A 13 12.08 -1.28 -1.42
C ALA A 13 10.67 -0.75 -1.68
N SER A 14 10.48 0.57 -1.67
CA SER A 14 9.19 1.20 -1.98
C SER A 14 8.71 0.89 -3.40
N LEU A 15 9.60 0.95 -4.38
CA LEU A 15 9.28 0.61 -5.76
C LEU A 15 8.90 -0.88 -5.89
N VAL A 16 9.66 -1.77 -5.25
CA VAL A 16 9.38 -3.22 -5.24
C VAL A 16 8.00 -3.48 -4.61
N ILE A 17 7.69 -2.86 -3.48
CA ILE A 17 6.40 -3.01 -2.80
C ILE A 17 5.26 -2.54 -3.73
N LEU A 18 5.38 -1.38 -4.37
CA LEU A 18 4.35 -0.89 -5.30
C LEU A 18 4.17 -1.83 -6.49
N CYS A 19 5.26 -2.36 -7.06
CA CYS A 19 5.19 -3.34 -8.15
C CYS A 19 4.53 -4.64 -7.71
N LEU A 20 4.83 -5.14 -6.50
CA LEU A 20 4.22 -6.34 -5.95
C LEU A 20 2.71 -6.14 -5.69
N VAL A 21 2.32 -5.00 -5.15
CA VAL A 21 0.90 -4.65 -4.95
C VAL A 21 0.18 -4.58 -6.29
N LEU A 22 0.76 -3.93 -7.30
CA LEU A 22 0.18 -3.87 -8.64
C LEU A 22 0.04 -5.27 -9.25
N ALA A 23 1.09 -6.09 -9.18
CA ALA A 23 1.07 -7.46 -9.69
C ALA A 23 -0.01 -8.31 -8.99
N ALA A 24 -0.09 -8.24 -7.66
CA ALA A 24 -1.10 -8.95 -6.88
C ALA A 24 -2.53 -8.47 -7.23
N ALA A 25 -2.73 -7.16 -7.39
CA ALA A 25 -4.02 -6.59 -7.75
C ALA A 25 -4.49 -6.99 -9.15
N LEU A 26 -3.57 -7.26 -10.09
CA LEU A 26 -3.90 -7.67 -11.46
C LEU A 26 -3.94 -9.20 -11.64
N MET A 27 -3.58 -9.97 -10.60
CA MET A 27 -3.55 -11.43 -10.68
C MET A 27 -4.97 -12.03 -10.72
N PRO A 28 -5.26 -12.99 -11.62
CA PRO A 28 -6.56 -13.63 -11.67
C PRO A 28 -6.84 -14.47 -10.42
N ALA A 29 -7.98 -14.28 -9.80
CA ALA A 29 -8.43 -15.05 -8.62
C ALA A 29 -8.48 -16.56 -8.86
N ILE A 30 -8.71 -16.99 -10.10
CA ILE A 30 -8.79 -18.39 -10.52
C ILE A 30 -7.47 -19.17 -10.34
N TRP A 31 -6.32 -18.49 -10.18
CA TRP A 31 -5.03 -19.14 -9.91
C TRP A 31 -4.94 -19.68 -8.48
N PHE A 32 -5.80 -19.19 -7.58
CA PHE A 32 -5.80 -19.55 -6.18
C PHE A 32 -6.93 -20.51 -5.78
N TRP A 33 -7.95 -20.70 -6.68
CA TRP A 33 -9.13 -21.51 -6.39
C TRP A 33 -9.62 -22.32 -7.59
N ASP A 34 -9.77 -23.65 -7.41
CA ASP A 34 -10.29 -24.56 -8.44
C ASP A 34 -11.79 -24.36 -8.73
N ASP A 35 -12.54 -23.77 -7.79
CA ASP A 35 -13.99 -23.59 -7.89
C ASP A 35 -14.33 -22.11 -8.19
N LYS A 36 -14.61 -21.83 -9.47
CA LYS A 36 -14.85 -20.48 -10.00
C LYS A 36 -16.00 -19.73 -9.29
N VAL A 37 -17.03 -20.44 -8.85
CA VAL A 37 -18.21 -19.83 -8.21
C VAL A 37 -17.90 -19.43 -6.77
N LYS A 38 -17.21 -20.29 -6.02
CA LYS A 38 -16.77 -19.99 -4.65
C LYS A 38 -15.71 -18.89 -4.65
N ALA A 39 -14.78 -18.93 -5.61
CA ALA A 39 -13.79 -17.86 -5.79
C ALA A 39 -14.48 -16.50 -5.99
N LEU A 40 -15.47 -16.38 -6.83
CA LEU A 40 -16.19 -15.13 -7.10
C LEU A 40 -16.98 -14.61 -5.88
N LEU A 41 -17.63 -15.49 -5.11
CA LEU A 41 -18.44 -15.08 -3.95
C LEU A 41 -17.59 -14.67 -2.75
N VAL A 42 -16.52 -15.42 -2.47
CA VAL A 42 -15.59 -15.11 -1.37
C VAL A 42 -14.76 -13.87 -1.70
N PHE A 43 -14.32 -13.72 -2.96
CA PHE A 43 -13.51 -12.58 -3.39
C PHE A 43 -14.24 -11.24 -3.32
N ARG A 44 -15.53 -11.16 -3.59
CA ARG A 44 -16.30 -9.90 -3.54
C ARG A 44 -16.30 -9.21 -2.17
N GLY A 45 -16.24 -9.96 -1.08
CA GLY A 45 -16.16 -9.40 0.27
C GLY A 45 -14.72 -9.18 0.72
N VAL A 46 -13.83 -10.14 0.46
CA VAL A 46 -12.42 -10.13 0.87
C VAL A 46 -11.62 -9.11 0.08
N ASP A 47 -11.97 -8.86 -1.19
CA ASP A 47 -11.26 -7.92 -2.07
C ASP A 47 -11.22 -6.50 -1.48
N LYS A 48 -12.36 -5.99 -1.02
CA LYS A 48 -12.46 -4.66 -0.38
C LYS A 48 -11.62 -4.52 0.88
N TRP A 49 -11.59 -5.58 1.71
CA TRP A 49 -10.72 -5.61 2.88
C TRP A 49 -9.24 -5.63 2.50
N LEU A 50 -8.87 -6.38 1.46
CA LEU A 50 -7.51 -6.43 0.95
C LEU A 50 -7.08 -5.06 0.42
N HIS A 51 -7.92 -4.36 -0.33
CA HIS A 51 -7.68 -2.99 -0.77
C HIS A 51 -7.45 -2.06 0.43
N GLY A 52 -8.40 -1.99 1.35
CA GLY A 52 -8.28 -1.14 2.54
C GLY A 52 -7.01 -1.40 3.37
N VAL A 53 -6.73 -2.67 3.67
CA VAL A 53 -5.54 -3.06 4.46
C VAL A 53 -4.24 -2.78 3.70
N THR A 54 -4.21 -3.03 2.39
CA THR A 54 -3.03 -2.77 1.55
C THR A 54 -2.71 -1.27 1.53
N PHE A 55 -3.69 -0.42 1.28
CA PHE A 55 -3.48 1.03 1.24
C PHE A 55 -3.21 1.65 2.61
N LEU A 56 -3.74 1.05 3.69
CA LEU A 56 -3.33 1.38 5.05
C LEU A 56 -1.84 1.08 5.27
N ALA A 57 -1.40 -0.13 4.92
CA ALA A 57 0.00 -0.53 5.06
C ALA A 57 0.94 0.35 4.22
N LEU A 58 0.58 0.65 2.97
CA LEU A 58 1.32 1.57 2.11
C LEU A 58 1.41 2.98 2.72
N SER A 59 0.32 3.49 3.28
CA SER A 59 0.31 4.82 3.94
C SER A 59 1.26 4.86 5.14
N VAL A 60 1.22 3.85 6.00
CA VAL A 60 2.13 3.74 7.16
C VAL A 60 3.58 3.59 6.69
N TRP A 61 3.83 2.82 5.63
CA TRP A 61 5.15 2.68 5.01
C TRP A 61 5.70 4.04 4.58
N PHE A 62 4.95 4.79 3.78
CA PHE A 62 5.40 6.08 3.28
C PHE A 62 5.46 7.16 4.37
N CYS A 63 4.63 7.10 5.40
CA CYS A 63 4.76 7.95 6.58
C CYS A 63 6.08 7.71 7.35
N GLY A 64 6.65 6.53 7.24
CA GLY A 64 7.99 6.23 7.75
C GLY A 64 9.12 6.94 7.01
N LEU A 65 8.94 7.20 5.72
CA LEU A 65 9.97 7.71 4.81
C LEU A 65 9.93 9.22 4.61
N TYR A 66 8.78 9.86 4.84
CA TYR A 66 8.57 11.27 4.52
C TYR A 66 8.18 12.08 5.76
N PRO A 67 8.53 13.38 5.79
CA PRO A 67 8.14 14.26 6.90
C PRO A 67 6.63 14.53 6.87
N ARG A 68 6.07 14.84 8.04
CA ARG A 68 4.61 15.08 8.22
C ARG A 68 4.02 16.10 7.24
N GLY A 69 4.77 17.14 6.88
CA GLY A 69 4.33 18.15 5.90
C GLY A 69 4.09 17.60 4.49
N SER A 70 4.56 16.38 4.19
CA SER A 70 4.37 15.71 2.89
C SER A 70 3.22 14.68 2.88
N TYR A 71 2.52 14.48 4.00
CA TYR A 71 1.49 13.43 4.10
C TYR A 71 0.33 13.61 3.13
N TRP A 72 -0.06 14.85 2.83
CA TRP A 72 -1.06 15.11 1.80
C TRP A 72 -0.61 14.60 0.42
N ARG A 73 0.70 14.69 0.09
CA ARG A 73 1.27 14.17 -1.17
C ARG A 73 1.24 12.65 -1.21
N ILE A 74 1.48 12.01 -0.05
CA ILE A 74 1.34 10.55 0.10
C ILE A 74 -0.10 10.15 -0.18
N GLY A 75 -1.07 10.81 0.45
CA GLY A 75 -2.49 10.54 0.25
C GLY A 75 -2.92 10.68 -1.21
N VAL A 76 -2.55 11.79 -1.87
CA VAL A 76 -2.86 12.01 -3.30
C VAL A 76 -2.16 10.99 -4.19
N GLY A 77 -0.88 10.68 -3.94
CA GLY A 77 -0.12 9.71 -4.72
C GLY A 77 -0.68 8.29 -4.61
N LEU A 78 -1.04 7.86 -3.40
CA LEU A 78 -1.63 6.55 -3.19
C LEU A 78 -3.06 6.46 -3.77
N LEU A 79 -3.85 7.51 -3.67
CA LEU A 79 -5.17 7.55 -4.30
C LEU A 79 -5.06 7.45 -5.82
N ALA A 80 -4.11 8.19 -6.42
CA ALA A 80 -3.83 8.08 -7.86
C ALA A 80 -3.37 6.67 -8.25
N PHE A 81 -2.57 6.02 -7.39
CA PHE A 81 -2.14 4.63 -7.59
C PHE A 81 -3.32 3.66 -7.53
N GLY A 82 -4.25 3.81 -6.58
CA GLY A 82 -5.48 3.02 -6.49
C GLY A 82 -6.36 3.19 -7.73
N LEU A 83 -6.57 4.43 -8.17
CA LEU A 83 -7.31 4.71 -9.40
C LEU A 83 -6.65 4.10 -10.65
N MET A 84 -5.32 4.08 -10.70
CA MET A 84 -4.59 3.41 -11.77
C MET A 84 -4.80 1.89 -11.75
N ILE A 85 -4.73 1.27 -10.57
CA ILE A 85 -5.04 -0.18 -10.40
C ILE A 85 -6.43 -0.46 -10.93
N GLU A 86 -7.43 0.31 -10.51
CA GLU A 86 -8.82 0.16 -10.90
C GLU A 86 -9.01 0.32 -12.42
N ALA A 87 -8.33 1.30 -13.03
CA ALA A 87 -8.33 1.48 -14.49
C ALA A 87 -7.74 0.26 -15.22
N CYS A 88 -6.63 -0.29 -14.72
CA CYS A 88 -6.05 -1.51 -15.28
C CYS A 88 -6.97 -2.72 -15.12
N GLN A 89 -7.65 -2.87 -13.97
CA GLN A 89 -8.59 -3.95 -13.72
C GLN A 89 -9.81 -3.89 -14.66
N ARG A 90 -10.29 -2.70 -15.02
CA ARG A 90 -11.37 -2.52 -16.03
C ARG A 90 -11.01 -3.03 -17.40
N MET A 91 -9.73 -3.00 -17.74
CA MET A 91 -9.26 -3.53 -19.02
C MET A 91 -9.19 -5.06 -19.06
N LEU A 92 -9.32 -5.71 -17.90
CA LEU A 92 -9.24 -7.15 -17.76
C LEU A 92 -10.66 -7.75 -17.72
N SER A 93 -10.97 -8.62 -18.67
CA SER A 93 -12.31 -9.22 -18.86
C SER A 93 -12.79 -10.10 -17.70
N TYR A 94 -11.89 -10.52 -16.81
CA TYR A 94 -12.18 -11.40 -15.67
C TYR A 94 -12.37 -10.64 -14.34
N ARG A 95 -12.26 -9.30 -14.33
CA ARG A 95 -12.39 -8.51 -13.12
C ARG A 95 -13.42 -7.38 -13.29
N SER A 96 -14.32 -7.24 -12.32
CA SER A 96 -15.26 -6.12 -12.27
C SER A 96 -14.64 -5.01 -11.42
N ALA A 97 -14.38 -3.87 -12.05
CA ALA A 97 -13.97 -2.67 -11.33
C ALA A 97 -15.16 -2.11 -10.52
N GLU A 98 -14.99 -1.91 -9.24
CA GLU A 98 -16.03 -1.42 -8.34
C GLU A 98 -15.59 -0.10 -7.68
N TRP A 99 -16.47 0.92 -7.70
CA TRP A 99 -16.22 2.18 -6.97
C TRP A 99 -16.00 1.99 -5.46
N PHE A 100 -16.51 0.90 -4.91
CA PHE A 100 -16.29 0.55 -3.51
C PHE A 100 -14.84 0.19 -3.20
N ASP A 101 -14.06 -0.27 -4.18
CA ASP A 101 -12.64 -0.57 -3.99
C ASP A 101 -11.85 0.74 -3.85
N VAL A 102 -12.17 1.75 -4.64
CA VAL A 102 -11.62 3.11 -4.48
C VAL A 102 -11.98 3.71 -3.12
N ALA A 103 -13.20 3.48 -2.64
CA ALA A 103 -13.61 3.94 -1.31
C ALA A 103 -12.84 3.20 -0.20
N ALA A 104 -12.58 1.90 -0.35
CA ALA A 104 -11.78 1.11 0.58
C ALA A 104 -10.32 1.56 0.59
N ASP A 105 -9.72 1.85 -0.58
CA ASP A 105 -8.39 2.44 -0.71
C ASP A 105 -8.32 3.77 0.03
N GLY A 106 -9.28 4.66 -0.21
CA GLY A 106 -9.36 5.96 0.46
C GLY A 106 -9.47 5.84 1.97
N ALA A 107 -10.30 4.94 2.46
CA ALA A 107 -10.43 4.66 3.90
C ALA A 107 -9.11 4.15 4.50
N GLY A 108 -8.47 3.19 3.83
CA GLY A 108 -7.16 2.66 4.22
C GLY A 108 -6.09 3.75 4.28
N ILE A 109 -6.04 4.62 3.25
CA ILE A 109 -5.11 5.75 3.20
C ILE A 109 -5.32 6.68 4.39
N ILE A 110 -6.55 7.09 4.66
CA ILE A 110 -6.87 8.01 5.78
C ILE A 110 -6.43 7.40 7.10
N VAL A 111 -6.83 6.15 7.38
CA VAL A 111 -6.45 5.46 8.62
C VAL A 111 -4.93 5.35 8.75
N GLY A 112 -4.22 4.97 7.70
CA GLY A 112 -2.77 4.87 7.70
C GLY A 112 -2.06 6.21 7.94
N LEU A 113 -2.57 7.30 7.36
CA LEU A 113 -2.05 8.66 7.60
C LEU A 113 -2.29 9.10 9.05
N VAL A 114 -3.46 8.80 9.62
CA VAL A 114 -3.76 9.08 11.04
C VAL A 114 -2.80 8.33 11.95
N ILE A 115 -2.56 7.04 11.70
CA ILE A 115 -1.57 6.23 12.43
C ILE A 115 -0.16 6.85 12.29
N GLY A 116 0.22 7.31 11.11
CA GLY A 116 1.47 8.02 10.87
C GLY A 116 1.60 9.30 11.69
N ILE A 117 0.53 10.09 11.79
CA ILE A 117 0.48 11.30 12.61
C ILE A 117 0.55 10.96 14.11
N ALA A 118 -0.16 9.91 14.54
CA ALA A 118 -0.28 9.50 15.94
C ALA A 118 1.02 8.97 16.57
N GLY A 119 2.02 8.56 15.75
CA GLY A 119 3.31 8.12 16.34
C GLY A 119 4.19 7.25 15.44
N LEU A 120 3.64 6.60 14.43
CA LEU A 120 4.43 5.77 13.51
C LEU A 120 5.14 6.56 12.41
N GLY A 121 4.93 7.88 12.28
CA GLY A 121 5.68 8.71 11.33
C GLY A 121 7.19 8.69 11.61
N GLY A 122 8.02 8.54 10.55
CA GLY A 122 9.47 8.48 10.67
C GLY A 122 10.01 7.19 11.29
N TRP A 123 9.25 6.10 11.32
CA TRP A 123 9.69 4.83 11.90
C TRP A 123 10.94 4.28 11.20
N CYS A 124 11.12 4.54 9.90
CA CYS A 124 12.32 4.12 9.16
C CYS A 124 13.59 4.76 9.73
N LEU A 125 13.54 6.03 10.13
CA LEU A 125 14.67 6.71 10.74
C LEU A 125 15.03 6.06 12.09
N ARG A 126 14.03 5.77 12.91
CA ARG A 126 14.23 5.07 14.21
C ARG A 126 14.84 3.69 14.04
N VAL A 127 14.46 2.95 12.99
CA VAL A 127 15.06 1.65 12.65
C VAL A 127 16.52 1.80 12.27
N GLU A 128 16.87 2.80 11.44
CA GLU A 128 18.26 3.05 11.06
C GLU A 128 19.12 3.46 12.26
N GLU A 129 18.61 4.32 13.13
CA GLU A 129 19.30 4.74 14.36
C GLU A 129 19.54 3.55 15.30
N TYR A 130 18.55 2.66 15.47
CA TYR A 130 18.69 1.46 16.25
C TYR A 130 19.77 0.50 15.69
N LEU A 131 19.77 0.29 14.37
CA LEU A 131 20.74 -0.56 13.71
C LEU A 131 22.18 0.03 13.75
N ALA A 132 22.31 1.35 13.63
CA ALA A 132 23.61 2.02 13.72
C ALA A 132 24.20 1.96 15.14
N GLY A 133 23.36 2.06 16.19
CA GLY A 133 23.80 1.95 17.57
C GLY A 133 24.31 0.55 17.96
N HIS A 134 23.86 -0.52 17.26
CA HIS A 134 24.31 -1.89 17.51
C HIS A 134 25.62 -2.28 16.81
N HIS A 135 26.18 -1.44 15.97
CA HIS A 135 27.44 -1.69 15.27
C HIS A 135 28.64 -0.98 15.92
N SER A 136 28.43 -0.29 17.06
CA SER A 136 29.48 0.44 17.79
C SER A 136 29.94 -0.25 19.09
N ASP A 137 29.42 -1.44 19.39
CA ASP A 137 29.89 -2.34 20.45
C ASP A 137 30.58 -3.58 19.83
#